data_c4e0a2137e41d7835ddf562571174018
#
_entry.id   c4e0a2137e41d7835ddf562571174018
#
_cell.length_a   1.000
_cell.length_b   1.000
_cell.length_c   1.000
_cell.angle_alpha   90.00
_cell.angle_beta   90.00
_cell.angle_gamma   90.00
#
_symmetry.space_group_name_H-M   'P 1'
#
loop_
_entity.id
_entity.type
_entity.pdbx_description
1 polymer ?
#
loop_
_entity_poly.entity_id
_entity_poly.type
_entity_poly.pdbx_seq_one_letter_code
_entity_poly.pdbx_strand_id
1 'polypeptide(L)'
;MKRKIVTICGSFKFFDKIQEVSEQLEIENGYVVLGVIPHVLNRTLTDAEISLLGELHEAKIDLSDAIFVVNVGGYIGEAVKNEIEYAKERGKEILYLE
;
A
#
# COMPACT_ATOMS: atom_id res chain seq x y z
N MET A 1 -22.60 -8.14 5.35
CA MET A 1 -21.29 -8.61 5.84
C MET A 1 -20.24 -7.54 5.64
N LYS A 2 -19.48 -7.22 6.65
CA LYS A 2 -18.43 -6.22 6.54
C LYS A 2 -17.16 -6.87 5.99
N ARG A 3 -16.62 -6.30 4.91
CA ARG A 3 -15.37 -6.76 4.32
C ARG A 3 -14.19 -6.05 4.98
N LYS A 4 -13.07 -6.76 5.12
CA LYS A 4 -11.83 -6.19 5.61
C LYS A 4 -11.24 -5.31 4.50
N ILE A 5 -10.83 -4.09 4.87
CA ILE A 5 -10.22 -3.13 3.94
C ILE A 5 -8.71 -3.14 4.20
N VAL A 6 -7.94 -3.35 3.14
CA VAL A 6 -6.49 -3.50 3.23
C VAL A 6 -5.82 -2.56 2.23
N THR A 7 -4.86 -1.77 2.70
CA THR A 7 -4.05 -0.92 1.82
C THR A 7 -2.73 -1.62 1.52
N ILE A 8 -2.37 -1.70 0.24
CA ILE A 8 -1.11 -2.30 -0.20
C ILE A 8 0.01 -1.28 -0.03
N CYS A 9 1.12 -1.71 0.57
CA CYS A 9 2.34 -0.93 0.71
C CYS A 9 3.50 -1.71 0.10
N GLY A 10 4.31 -1.05 -0.71
CA GLY A 10 5.46 -1.71 -1.33
C GLY A 10 6.21 -0.78 -2.27
N SER A 11 7.45 -1.13 -2.58
CA SER A 11 8.26 -0.38 -3.52
C SER A 11 7.74 -0.56 -4.95
N PHE A 12 7.75 0.51 -5.74
CA PHE A 12 7.35 0.45 -7.15
C PHE A 12 8.19 -0.54 -7.97
N LYS A 13 9.40 -0.86 -7.52
CA LYS A 13 10.20 -1.87 -8.23
C LYS A 13 9.57 -3.27 -8.18
N PHE A 14 8.60 -3.48 -7.31
CA PHE A 14 7.83 -4.73 -7.21
C PHE A 14 6.40 -4.56 -7.73
N PHE A 15 6.20 -3.63 -8.67
CA PHE A 15 4.86 -3.28 -9.13
C PHE A 15 4.07 -4.49 -9.64
N ASP A 16 4.71 -5.36 -10.41
CA ASP A 16 4.03 -6.56 -10.93
C ASP A 16 3.59 -7.49 -9.80
N LYS A 17 4.43 -7.64 -8.77
CA LYS A 17 4.09 -8.45 -7.61
C LYS A 17 2.98 -7.80 -6.79
N ILE A 18 2.98 -6.48 -6.70
CA ILE A 18 1.91 -5.73 -6.03
C ILE A 18 0.57 -6.00 -6.70
N GLN A 19 0.53 -6.00 -8.04
CA GLN A 19 -0.69 -6.28 -8.78
C GLN A 19 -1.17 -7.72 -8.54
N GLU A 20 -0.26 -8.68 -8.60
CA GLU A 20 -0.58 -10.09 -8.36
C GLU A 20 -1.14 -10.30 -6.96
N VAL A 21 -0.48 -9.76 -5.95
CA VAL A 21 -0.91 -9.89 -4.55
C VAL A 21 -2.27 -9.21 -4.34
N SER A 22 -2.47 -8.04 -4.94
CA SER A 22 -3.74 -7.31 -4.83
C SER A 22 -4.90 -8.16 -5.35
N GLU A 23 -4.71 -8.79 -6.50
CA GLU A 23 -5.74 -9.66 -7.08
C GLU A 23 -5.99 -10.89 -6.20
N GLN A 24 -4.94 -11.50 -5.68
CA GLN A 24 -5.06 -12.65 -4.78
C GLN A 24 -5.85 -12.30 -3.52
N LEU A 25 -5.56 -11.14 -2.91
CA LEU A 25 -6.26 -10.72 -1.70
C LEU A 25 -7.74 -10.51 -1.96
N GLU A 26 -8.11 -9.99 -3.12
CA GLU A 26 -9.51 -9.81 -3.47
C GLU A 26 -10.20 -11.13 -3.76
N ILE A 27 -9.60 -11.96 -4.62
CA ILE A 27 -10.24 -13.20 -5.08
C ILE A 27 -10.23 -14.28 -4.00
N GLU A 28 -9.11 -14.45 -3.32
CA GLU A 28 -8.96 -15.54 -2.35
C GLU A 28 -9.46 -15.17 -0.96
N ASN A 29 -9.29 -13.91 -0.54
CA ASN A 29 -9.65 -13.47 0.81
C ASN A 29 -10.93 -12.65 0.87
N GLY A 30 -11.39 -12.12 -0.27
CA GLY A 30 -12.56 -11.25 -0.29
C GLY A 30 -12.32 -9.91 0.39
N TYR A 31 -11.08 -9.44 0.42
CA TYR A 31 -10.73 -8.14 0.99
C TYR A 31 -11.01 -7.02 -0.01
N VAL A 32 -11.30 -5.84 0.51
CA VAL A 32 -11.32 -4.62 -0.31
C VAL A 32 -9.89 -4.10 -0.33
N VAL A 33 -9.27 -4.06 -1.50
CA VAL A 33 -7.87 -3.64 -1.62
C VAL A 33 -7.78 -2.20 -2.11
N LEU A 34 -7.07 -1.37 -1.35
CA LEU A 34 -6.72 -0.01 -1.75
C LEU A 34 -5.25 -0.04 -2.15
N GLY A 35 -4.99 0.22 -3.42
CA GLY A 35 -3.64 0.12 -3.96
C GLY A 35 -3.08 1.46 -4.39
N VAL A 36 -1.84 1.43 -4.89
CA VAL A 36 -1.19 2.58 -5.50
C VAL A 36 -1.62 2.67 -6.95
N ILE A 37 -1.86 3.89 -7.42
CA ILE A 37 -2.18 4.14 -8.81
C ILE A 37 -0.86 4.40 -9.54
N PRO A 38 -0.53 3.64 -10.60
CA PRO A 38 0.71 3.86 -11.31
C PRO A 38 0.72 5.22 -11.98
N HIS A 39 1.89 5.85 -11.99
CA HIS A 39 2.08 7.14 -12.66
C HIS A 39 2.11 6.91 -14.18
N VAL A 40 1.09 7.42 -14.86
CA VAL A 40 0.97 7.28 -16.32
C VAL A 40 0.95 8.64 -17.05
N LEU A 41 1.07 9.74 -16.32
CA LEU A 41 1.14 11.07 -16.92
C LEU A 41 2.49 11.25 -17.61
N ASN A 42 2.47 11.83 -18.81
CA ASN A 42 3.70 12.02 -19.59
C ASN A 42 4.40 13.31 -19.16
N ARG A 43 4.76 13.40 -17.88
CA ARG A 43 5.51 14.52 -17.31
C ARG A 43 6.08 14.13 -15.94
N THR A 44 7.08 14.89 -15.51
CA THR A 44 7.65 14.71 -14.16
C THR A 44 6.71 15.34 -13.13
N LEU A 45 6.51 14.64 -12.02
CA LEU A 45 5.72 15.17 -10.90
C LEU A 45 6.51 16.23 -10.16
N THR A 46 5.82 17.26 -9.69
CA THR A 46 6.42 18.27 -8.83
C THR A 46 6.58 17.73 -7.41
N ASP A 47 7.41 18.40 -6.60
CA ASP A 47 7.58 18.03 -5.19
C ASP A 47 6.26 18.11 -4.42
N ALA A 48 5.44 19.12 -4.73
CA ALA A 48 4.12 19.28 -4.12
C ALA A 48 3.19 18.11 -4.47
N GLU A 49 3.26 17.64 -5.71
CA GLU A 49 2.45 16.49 -6.15
C GLU A 49 2.91 15.20 -5.48
N ILE A 50 4.21 15.00 -5.35
CA ILE A 50 4.77 13.82 -4.66
C ILE A 50 4.32 13.83 -3.20
N SER A 51 4.37 14.99 -2.54
CA SER A 51 3.93 15.14 -1.16
C SER A 51 2.44 14.85 -1.01
N LEU A 52 1.63 15.32 -1.96
CA LEU A 52 0.19 15.06 -1.97
C LEU A 52 -0.09 13.56 -2.09
N LEU A 53 0.62 12.87 -2.98
CA LEU A 53 0.44 11.42 -3.15
C LEU A 53 0.76 10.67 -1.86
N GLY A 54 1.77 11.12 -1.11
CA GLY A 54 2.08 10.55 0.21
C GLY A 54 0.94 10.75 1.19
N GLU A 55 0.35 11.94 1.22
CA GLU A 55 -0.80 12.23 2.08
C GLU A 55 -2.02 11.39 1.69
N LEU A 56 -2.24 11.19 0.40
CA LEU A 56 -3.35 10.37 -0.07
C LEU A 56 -3.15 8.90 0.29
N HIS A 57 -1.90 8.42 0.27
CA HIS A 57 -1.60 7.06 0.69
C HIS A 57 -1.88 6.88 2.18
N GLU A 58 -1.49 7.86 3.01
CA GLU A 58 -1.81 7.84 4.44
C GLU A 58 -3.32 7.84 4.66
N ALA A 59 -4.07 8.60 3.87
CA ALA A 59 -5.53 8.61 3.95
C ALA A 59 -6.12 7.23 3.63
N LYS A 60 -5.53 6.51 2.68
CA LYS A 60 -5.94 5.12 2.37
C LYS A 60 -5.68 4.22 3.58
N ILE A 61 -4.55 4.37 4.24
CA ILE A 61 -4.23 3.61 5.45
C ILE A 61 -5.26 3.91 6.54
N ASP A 62 -5.62 5.19 6.71
CA ASP A 62 -6.64 5.59 7.70
C ASP A 62 -8.00 4.93 7.44
N LEU A 63 -8.36 4.73 6.19
CA LEU A 63 -9.60 4.06 5.80
C LEU A 63 -9.55 2.55 5.99
N SER A 64 -8.37 1.98 6.19
CA SER A 64 -8.16 0.53 6.18
C SER A 64 -8.22 -0.07 7.58
N ASP A 65 -8.48 -1.38 7.63
CA ASP A 65 -8.35 -2.19 8.84
C ASP A 65 -6.90 -2.66 9.01
N ALA A 66 -6.19 -2.82 7.87
CA ALA A 66 -4.83 -3.34 7.85
C ALA A 66 -4.06 -2.76 6.66
N ILE A 67 -2.74 -2.87 6.74
CA ILE A 67 -1.89 -2.71 5.55
C ILE A 67 -1.29 -4.07 5.20
N PHE A 68 -0.99 -4.28 3.93
CA PHE A 68 -0.30 -5.47 3.46
C PHE A 68 1.00 -5.04 2.80
N VAL A 69 2.12 -5.43 3.40
CA VAL A 69 3.46 -5.04 2.95
C VAL A 69 3.99 -6.06 1.95
N VAL A 70 4.23 -5.63 0.72
CA VAL A 70 4.80 -6.49 -0.33
C VAL A 70 6.31 -6.37 -0.25
N ASN A 71 6.91 -7.22 0.58
CA ASN A 71 8.34 -7.19 0.91
C ASN A 71 9.09 -8.34 0.24
N VAL A 72 9.18 -8.32 -1.07
CA VAL A 72 9.85 -9.37 -1.86
C VAL A 72 11.30 -9.54 -1.38
N GLY A 73 11.66 -10.76 -1.01
CA GLY A 73 12.98 -11.05 -0.47
C GLY A 73 13.26 -10.37 0.87
N GLY A 74 12.21 -9.94 1.56
CA GLY A 74 12.33 -9.22 2.83
C GLY A 74 12.65 -7.74 2.68
N TYR A 75 12.73 -7.23 1.45
CA TYR A 75 13.08 -5.83 1.21
C TYR A 75 11.98 -4.88 1.65
N ILE A 76 12.35 -3.90 2.46
CA ILE A 76 11.47 -2.81 2.90
C ILE A 76 12.25 -1.51 2.74
N GLY A 77 11.81 -0.65 1.80
CA GLY A 77 12.43 0.65 1.58
C GLY A 77 12.01 1.68 2.63
N GLU A 78 12.64 2.84 2.59
CA GLU A 78 12.42 3.89 3.59
C GLU A 78 10.96 4.37 3.61
N ALA A 79 10.37 4.59 2.43
CA ALA A 79 8.98 5.03 2.35
C ALA A 79 8.03 4.01 2.98
N VAL A 80 8.27 2.72 2.73
CA VAL A 80 7.43 1.66 3.28
C VAL A 80 7.62 1.54 4.79
N LYS A 81 8.84 1.73 5.29
CA LYS A 81 9.08 1.78 6.74
C LYS A 81 8.25 2.87 7.41
N ASN A 82 8.19 4.04 6.79
CA ASN A 82 7.39 5.16 7.31
C ASN A 82 5.90 4.83 7.29
N GLU A 83 5.43 4.14 6.27
CA GLU A 83 4.04 3.70 6.17
C GLU A 83 3.69 2.68 7.25
N ILE A 84 4.60 1.76 7.53
CA ILE A 84 4.43 0.77 8.61
C ILE A 84 4.31 1.49 9.95
N GLU A 85 5.19 2.45 10.25
CA GLU A 85 5.13 3.22 11.49
C GLU A 85 3.83 4.01 11.59
N TYR A 86 3.41 4.63 10.50
CA TYR A 86 2.15 5.36 10.45
C TYR A 86 0.97 4.45 10.80
N ALA A 87 0.93 3.26 10.21
CA ALA A 87 -0.14 2.28 10.45
C ALA A 87 -0.13 1.77 11.89
N LYS A 88 1.05 1.50 12.45
CA LYS A 88 1.20 1.05 13.83
C LYS A 88 0.67 2.08 14.82
N GLU A 89 1.01 3.35 14.61
CA GLU A 89 0.57 4.44 15.48
C GLU A 89 -0.95 4.55 15.51
N ARG A 90 -1.63 4.12 14.46
CA ARG A 90 -3.09 4.16 14.34
C ARG A 90 -3.75 2.83 14.68
N GLY A 91 -3.00 1.88 15.20
CA GLY A 91 -3.55 0.59 15.64
C GLY A 91 -3.99 -0.32 14.49
N LYS A 92 -3.46 -0.10 13.29
CA LYS A 92 -3.80 -0.94 12.14
C LYS A 92 -3.02 -2.24 12.19
N GLU A 93 -3.62 -3.32 11.71
CA GLU A 93 -2.95 -4.60 11.55
C GLU A 93 -1.89 -4.51 10.45
N ILE A 94 -0.75 -5.15 10.65
CA ILE A 94 0.33 -5.16 9.66
C ILE A 94 0.49 -6.59 9.14
N LEU A 95 0.22 -6.79 7.87
CA LEU A 95 0.37 -8.07 7.19
C LEU A 95 1.57 -7.98 6.25
N TYR A 96 2.26 -9.09 6.05
CA TYR A 96 3.47 -9.15 5.21
C TYR A 96 3.35 -10.26 4.18
N LEU A 97 3.95 -10.05 3.00
CA LEU A 97 4.07 -11.10 2.00
C LEU A 97 5.08 -12.17 2.46
N GLU A 98 6.21 -11.73 3.04
CA GLU A 98 7.30 -12.62 3.47
C GLU A 98 7.75 -12.38 4.91
#